data_4daf625a8a8c375b63c7e2c616cf76c0
#
_entry.id   4daf625a8a8c375b63c7e2c616cf76c0
#
_cell.length_a   1.000
_cell.length_b   1.000
_cell.length_c   1.000
_cell.angle_alpha   90.00
_cell.angle_beta   90.00
_cell.angle_gamma   90.00
#
_symmetry.space_group_name_H-M   'P 1'
#
loop_
_entity.id
_entity.type
_entity.pdbx_description
1 polymer ?
#
loop_
_entity_poly.entity_id
_entity_poly.type
_entity_poly.pdbx_seq_one_letter_code
_entity_poly.pdbx_strand_id
1 'polypeptide(L)'
;VTDSPGDPLVYRLAPAVAARLVGLAFLVLALTTFVVTALVLSLGWAPDLIVAVLVLELLVVLGGAGWLRSRAYVVRLDAQGYSVRLVRGAGVRDGRWSEVSEALAAHPRDVPCLVLHRTDGTTTSIPVGMLAADRDDFAREIGARLQEAHGRA
;
A
#
# COMPACT_ATOMS: atom_id res chain seq x y z
N VAL A 1 -16.90 12.54 13.58
CA VAL A 1 -15.49 12.91 13.44
C VAL A 1 -15.47 14.04 12.42
N THR A 2 -15.24 15.26 12.87
CA THR A 2 -15.15 16.49 12.07
C THR A 2 -13.81 16.48 11.36
N ASP A 3 -13.80 16.03 10.10
CA ASP A 3 -12.65 16.25 9.22
C ASP A 3 -12.60 17.75 8.88
N SER A 4 -11.61 18.43 9.43
CA SER A 4 -11.31 19.81 9.03
C SER A 4 -10.74 19.80 7.61
N PRO A 5 -11.17 20.70 6.72
CA PRO A 5 -10.60 20.82 5.39
C PRO A 5 -9.14 21.29 5.51
N GLY A 6 -8.21 20.36 5.46
CA GLY A 6 -6.77 20.58 5.61
C GLY A 6 -6.01 19.44 6.27
N ASP A 7 -6.68 18.54 6.96
CA ASP A 7 -6.02 17.37 7.52
C ASP A 7 -5.57 16.38 6.43
N PRO A 8 -4.36 15.80 6.57
CA PRO A 8 -3.86 14.82 5.61
C PRO A 8 -4.72 13.55 5.64
N LEU A 9 -5.40 13.26 4.54
CA LEU A 9 -6.13 12.01 4.37
C LEU A 9 -5.16 10.89 4.01
N VAL A 10 -5.12 9.87 4.86
CA VAL A 10 -4.24 8.71 4.68
C VAL A 10 -5.06 7.48 4.34
N TYR A 11 -4.93 7.03 3.09
CA TYR A 11 -5.56 5.81 2.63
C TYR A 11 -4.65 4.61 2.85
N ARG A 12 -5.12 3.67 3.66
CA ARG A 12 -4.42 2.43 3.98
C ARG A 12 -4.74 1.32 3.00
N LEU A 13 -3.98 0.24 3.07
CA LEU A 13 -4.20 -0.95 2.27
C LEU A 13 -5.56 -1.59 2.60
N ALA A 14 -6.29 -2.02 1.56
CA ALA A 14 -7.55 -2.73 1.75
C ALA A 14 -7.36 -3.97 2.63
N PRO A 15 -8.27 -4.24 3.59
CA PRO A 15 -8.12 -5.36 4.52
C PRO A 15 -8.04 -6.71 3.81
N ALA A 16 -8.69 -6.88 2.67
CA ALA A 16 -8.61 -8.09 1.86
C ALA A 16 -7.19 -8.33 1.29
N VAL A 17 -6.48 -7.27 0.90
CA VAL A 17 -5.10 -7.36 0.41
C VAL A 17 -4.15 -7.64 1.57
N ALA A 18 -4.35 -6.98 2.71
CA ALA A 18 -3.58 -7.24 3.93
C ALA A 18 -3.75 -8.69 4.40
N ALA A 19 -4.96 -9.23 4.40
CA ALA A 19 -5.24 -10.61 4.76
C ALA A 19 -4.55 -11.63 3.83
N ARG A 20 -4.52 -11.36 2.52
CA ARG A 20 -3.80 -12.21 1.55
C ARG A 20 -2.29 -12.20 1.79
N LEU A 21 -1.71 -11.05 2.09
CA LEU A 21 -0.29 -10.94 2.40
C LEU A 21 0.07 -11.69 3.69
N VAL A 22 -0.76 -11.57 4.72
CA VAL A 22 -0.60 -12.32 5.96
C VAL A 22 -0.74 -13.83 5.72
N GLY A 23 -1.74 -14.27 4.96
CA GLY A 23 -1.92 -15.68 4.60
C GLY A 23 -0.72 -16.25 3.83
N LEU A 24 -0.18 -15.50 2.87
CA LEU A 24 1.03 -15.88 2.15
C LEU A 24 2.25 -15.97 3.07
N ALA A 25 2.40 -15.03 4.00
CA ALA A 25 3.47 -15.06 4.99
C ALA A 25 3.40 -16.31 5.86
N PHE A 26 2.23 -16.69 6.34
CA PHE A 26 2.04 -17.94 7.10
C PHE A 26 2.35 -19.19 6.27
N LEU A 27 1.99 -19.22 5.00
CA LEU A 27 2.33 -20.33 4.12
C LEU A 27 3.84 -20.50 3.97
N VAL A 28 4.55 -19.39 3.73
CA VAL A 28 6.01 -19.38 3.63
C VAL A 28 6.65 -19.84 4.95
N LEU A 29 6.15 -19.35 6.09
CA LEU A 29 6.59 -19.76 7.41
C LEU A 29 6.45 -21.27 7.61
N ALA A 30 5.26 -21.81 7.36
CA ALA A 30 4.98 -23.24 7.50
C ALA A 30 5.91 -24.10 6.64
N LEU A 31 6.17 -23.65 5.40
CA LEU A 31 7.10 -24.34 4.48
C LEU A 31 8.54 -24.28 5.00
N THR A 32 8.99 -23.13 5.47
CA THR A 32 10.34 -22.96 6.02
C THR A 32 10.55 -23.82 7.25
N THR A 33 9.62 -23.79 8.20
CA THR A 33 9.65 -24.65 9.40
C THR A 33 9.70 -26.13 9.02
N PHE A 34 8.87 -26.54 8.05
CA PHE A 34 8.85 -27.95 7.59
C PHE A 34 10.21 -28.35 7.01
N VAL A 35 10.79 -27.56 6.11
CA VAL A 35 12.08 -27.83 5.48
C VAL A 35 13.20 -27.88 6.52
N VAL A 36 13.25 -26.92 7.43
CA VAL A 36 14.26 -26.89 8.50
C VAL A 36 14.14 -28.12 9.40
N THR A 37 12.92 -28.49 9.80
CA THR A 37 12.71 -29.68 10.62
C THR A 37 13.18 -30.95 9.90
N ALA A 38 12.86 -31.11 8.62
CA ALA A 38 13.29 -32.24 7.82
C ALA A 38 14.83 -32.32 7.71
N LEU A 39 15.48 -31.18 7.51
CA LEU A 39 16.94 -31.07 7.45
C LEU A 39 17.61 -31.41 8.80
N VAL A 40 17.10 -30.85 9.91
CA VAL A 40 17.62 -31.12 11.25
C VAL A 40 17.53 -32.62 11.57
N LEU A 41 16.39 -33.25 11.26
CA LEU A 41 16.22 -34.69 11.51
C LEU A 41 17.09 -35.57 10.59
N SER A 42 17.25 -35.19 9.32
CA SER A 42 18.03 -35.98 8.36
C SER A 42 19.55 -35.87 8.56
N LEU A 43 20.02 -34.71 8.99
CA LEU A 43 21.45 -34.43 9.19
C LEU A 43 21.90 -34.66 10.64
N GLY A 44 20.99 -35.00 11.55
CA GLY A 44 21.30 -35.20 12.96
C GLY A 44 21.75 -33.94 13.69
N TRP A 45 21.28 -32.76 13.25
CA TRP A 45 21.61 -31.48 13.87
C TRP A 45 20.89 -31.31 15.22
N ALA A 46 21.40 -30.38 16.02
CA ALA A 46 20.82 -30.11 17.32
C ALA A 46 19.35 -29.62 17.21
N PRO A 47 18.40 -30.21 17.95
CA PRO A 47 16.99 -29.82 17.90
C PRO A 47 16.73 -28.33 18.28
N ASP A 48 17.64 -27.71 19.04
CA ASP A 48 17.60 -26.31 19.43
C ASP A 48 17.56 -25.37 18.22
N LEU A 49 18.07 -25.83 17.06
CA LEU A 49 18.01 -25.08 15.81
C LEU A 49 16.57 -24.84 15.34
N ILE A 50 15.67 -25.81 15.56
CA ILE A 50 14.25 -25.67 15.22
C ILE A 50 13.62 -24.55 16.08
N VAL A 51 13.95 -24.53 17.37
CA VAL A 51 13.46 -23.50 18.29
C VAL A 51 13.98 -22.12 17.89
N ALA A 52 15.26 -22.03 17.54
CA ALA A 52 15.87 -20.78 17.10
C ALA A 52 15.20 -20.23 15.82
N VAL A 53 14.92 -21.10 14.84
CA VAL A 53 14.21 -20.73 13.61
C VAL A 53 12.80 -20.27 13.91
N LEU A 54 12.04 -20.99 14.73
CA LEU A 54 10.68 -20.59 15.12
C LEU A 54 10.64 -19.22 15.80
N VAL A 55 11.57 -18.94 16.70
CA VAL A 55 11.69 -17.63 17.36
C VAL A 55 12.00 -16.54 16.34
N LEU A 56 12.94 -16.79 15.43
CA LEU A 56 13.30 -15.85 14.38
C LEU A 56 12.09 -15.55 13.45
N GLU A 57 11.39 -16.60 13.03
CA GLU A 57 10.17 -16.47 12.21
C GLU A 57 9.11 -15.65 12.91
N LEU A 58 8.86 -15.90 14.18
CA LEU A 58 7.91 -15.13 14.98
C LEU A 58 8.29 -13.65 15.06
N LEU A 59 9.56 -13.34 15.28
CA LEU A 59 10.08 -11.98 15.32
C LEU A 59 9.92 -11.27 13.95
N VAL A 60 10.17 -11.97 12.85
CA VAL A 60 10.00 -11.45 11.50
C VAL A 60 8.52 -11.13 11.21
N VAL A 61 7.61 -12.01 11.61
CA VAL A 61 6.16 -11.78 11.42
C VAL A 61 5.67 -10.61 12.26
N LEU A 62 6.01 -10.57 13.55
CA LEU A 62 5.59 -9.50 14.45
C LEU A 62 6.20 -8.15 14.03
N GLY A 63 7.49 -8.14 13.69
CA GLY A 63 8.18 -6.94 13.20
C GLY A 63 7.61 -6.46 11.85
N GLY A 64 7.37 -7.37 10.92
CA GLY A 64 6.77 -7.08 9.62
C GLY A 64 5.35 -6.56 9.74
N ALA A 65 4.52 -7.19 10.58
CA ALA A 65 3.15 -6.75 10.83
C ALA A 65 3.11 -5.37 11.50
N GLY A 66 3.99 -5.13 12.48
CA GLY A 66 4.14 -3.82 13.14
C GLY A 66 4.58 -2.73 12.16
N TRP A 67 5.57 -3.02 11.32
CA TRP A 67 6.05 -2.10 10.30
C TRP A 67 4.96 -1.79 9.26
N LEU A 68 4.25 -2.82 8.80
CA LEU A 68 3.15 -2.67 7.84
C LEU A 68 2.02 -1.81 8.43
N ARG A 69 1.72 -2.00 9.72
CA ARG A 69 0.67 -1.24 10.41
C ARG A 69 1.04 0.23 10.67
N SER A 70 2.33 0.51 10.96
CA SER A 70 2.78 1.84 11.36
C SER A 70 3.24 2.71 10.19
N ARG A 71 3.78 2.11 9.12
CA ARG A 71 4.42 2.86 8.02
C ARG A 71 3.80 2.64 6.64
N ALA A 72 2.97 1.61 6.46
CA ALA A 72 2.38 1.33 5.16
C ALA A 72 1.12 2.16 4.92
N TYR A 73 1.25 3.24 4.16
CA TYR A 73 0.13 3.89 3.51
C TYR A 73 0.26 3.73 1.99
N VAL A 74 -0.87 3.66 1.31
CA VAL A 74 -0.90 3.53 -0.15
C VAL A 74 -0.94 4.91 -0.78
N VAL A 75 -1.84 5.76 -0.30
CA VAL A 75 -2.00 7.14 -0.78
C VAL A 75 -2.16 8.06 0.42
N ARG A 76 -1.45 9.17 0.40
CA ARG A 76 -1.61 10.28 1.31
C ARG A 76 -1.97 11.51 0.50
N LEU A 77 -3.06 12.15 0.86
CA LEU A 77 -3.54 13.39 0.26
C LEU A 77 -3.36 14.51 1.27
N ASP A 78 -2.55 15.48 0.92
CA ASP A 78 -2.35 16.71 1.70
C ASP A 78 -3.06 17.89 1.02
N ALA A 79 -3.16 19.02 1.70
CA ALA A 79 -3.75 20.24 1.13
C ALA A 79 -2.99 20.76 -0.10
N GLN A 80 -1.69 20.47 -0.21
CA GLN A 80 -0.82 20.96 -1.27
C GLN A 80 -0.53 19.94 -2.36
N GLY A 81 -0.73 18.63 -2.07
CA GLY A 81 -0.35 17.58 -3.01
C GLY A 81 -0.74 16.17 -2.57
N TYR A 82 -0.17 15.21 -3.27
CA TYR A 82 -0.37 13.80 -3.00
C TYR A 82 0.95 13.04 -2.95
N SER A 83 0.96 11.94 -2.20
CA SER A 83 2.08 10.99 -2.14
C SER A 83 1.55 9.55 -2.25
N VAL A 84 2.10 8.80 -3.21
CA VAL A 84 1.72 7.41 -3.48
C VAL A 84 2.88 6.50 -3.11
N ARG A 85 2.62 5.52 -2.23
CA ARG A 85 3.60 4.50 -1.84
C ARG A 85 3.01 3.10 -2.03
N LEU A 86 3.86 2.08 -1.98
CA LEU A 86 3.49 0.66 -2.12
C LEU A 86 2.87 0.28 -3.48
N VAL A 87 2.83 1.18 -4.46
CA VAL A 87 2.32 0.89 -5.81
C VAL A 87 3.49 0.77 -6.77
N ARG A 88 3.71 -0.45 -7.31
CA ARG A 88 4.68 -0.65 -8.39
C ARG A 88 4.10 -0.13 -9.70
N GLY A 89 4.84 0.74 -10.40
CA GLY A 89 4.38 1.31 -11.66
C GLY A 89 3.40 2.48 -11.51
N ALA A 90 3.33 3.11 -10.35
CA ALA A 90 2.52 4.32 -10.12
C ALA A 90 2.94 5.52 -11.00
N GLY A 91 4.12 5.47 -11.61
CA GLY A 91 4.71 6.61 -12.30
C GLY A 91 5.33 7.59 -11.30
N VAL A 92 4.97 8.86 -11.37
CA VAL A 92 5.42 9.87 -10.40
C VAL A 92 4.70 9.64 -9.06
N ARG A 93 5.47 9.51 -7.99
CA ARG A 93 4.94 9.12 -6.66
C ARG A 93 4.46 10.28 -5.81
N ASP A 94 5.01 11.45 -6.04
CA ASP A 94 4.72 12.65 -5.27
C ASP A 94 4.47 13.81 -6.24
N GLY A 95 3.47 14.62 -5.97
CA GLY A 95 3.15 15.77 -6.82
C GLY A 95 2.25 16.78 -6.11
N ARG A 96 2.27 18.01 -6.61
CA ARG A 96 1.37 19.07 -6.15
C ARG A 96 0.09 19.05 -6.96
N TRP A 97 -1.03 19.44 -6.34
CA TRP A 97 -2.31 19.54 -7.03
C TRP A 97 -2.27 20.54 -8.19
N SER A 98 -1.49 21.61 -8.07
CA SER A 98 -1.29 22.60 -9.15
C SER A 98 -0.59 22.06 -10.39
N GLU A 99 0.08 20.92 -10.28
CA GLU A 99 0.77 20.26 -11.38
C GLU A 99 -0.09 19.18 -12.06
N VAL A 100 -1.27 18.89 -11.51
CA VAL A 100 -2.21 17.91 -12.06
C VAL A 100 -3.21 18.63 -12.95
N SER A 101 -3.28 18.26 -14.22
CA SER A 101 -4.21 18.83 -15.19
C SER A 101 -5.60 18.20 -15.08
N GLU A 102 -5.66 16.88 -14.93
CA GLU A 102 -6.91 16.13 -14.83
C GLU A 102 -6.74 14.79 -14.11
N ALA A 103 -7.86 14.25 -13.63
CA ALA A 103 -7.93 12.91 -13.04
C ALA A 103 -8.95 12.09 -13.81
N LEU A 104 -8.53 10.98 -14.38
CA LEU A 104 -9.38 10.10 -15.20
C LEU A 104 -9.41 8.69 -14.62
N ALA A 105 -10.59 8.09 -14.63
CA ALA A 105 -10.74 6.67 -14.34
C ALA A 105 -10.26 5.86 -15.56
N ALA A 106 -9.31 4.98 -15.37
CA ALA A 106 -8.77 4.11 -16.39
C ALA A 106 -8.63 2.67 -15.88
N HIS A 107 -8.54 1.72 -16.79
CA HIS A 107 -8.42 0.31 -16.46
C HIS A 107 -7.18 -0.29 -17.13
N PRO A 108 -5.97 0.19 -16.81
CA PRO A 108 -4.77 -0.40 -17.38
C PRO A 108 -4.67 -1.87 -16.93
N ARG A 109 -4.56 -2.79 -17.91
CA ARG A 109 -4.51 -4.25 -17.68
C ARG A 109 -5.68 -4.79 -16.86
N ASP A 110 -6.90 -4.28 -17.10
CA ASP A 110 -8.12 -4.66 -16.38
C ASP A 110 -8.13 -4.35 -14.86
N VAL A 111 -7.20 -3.53 -14.40
CA VAL A 111 -7.18 -3.05 -13.01
C VAL A 111 -7.80 -1.66 -12.96
N PRO A 112 -8.85 -1.45 -12.15
CA PRO A 112 -9.45 -0.13 -11.99
C PRO A 112 -8.47 0.80 -11.28
N CYS A 113 -8.03 1.84 -12.00
CA CYS A 113 -7.10 2.85 -11.51
C CYS A 113 -7.67 4.26 -11.70
N LEU A 114 -7.30 5.15 -10.81
CA LEU A 114 -7.41 6.58 -11.06
C LEU A 114 -6.06 7.08 -11.58
N VAL A 115 -6.06 7.66 -12.77
CA VAL A 115 -4.84 8.19 -13.40
C VAL A 115 -4.87 9.70 -13.31
N LEU A 116 -3.87 10.27 -12.65
CA LEU A 116 -3.65 11.70 -12.58
C LEU A 116 -2.71 12.09 -13.71
N HIS A 117 -3.19 12.92 -14.62
CA HIS A 117 -2.37 13.51 -15.68
C HIS A 117 -1.76 14.81 -15.18
N ARG A 118 -0.47 14.96 -15.35
CA ARG A 118 0.26 16.16 -14.96
C ARG A 118 0.53 17.06 -16.16
N THR A 119 0.69 18.35 -15.88
CA THR A 119 1.00 19.37 -16.89
C THR A 119 2.31 19.15 -17.62
N ASP A 120 3.25 18.39 -17.01
CA ASP A 120 4.53 17.99 -17.63
C ASP A 120 4.42 16.75 -18.54
N GLY A 121 3.21 16.21 -18.76
CA GLY A 121 2.95 15.01 -19.56
C GLY A 121 3.20 13.69 -18.82
N THR A 122 3.64 13.73 -17.57
CA THR A 122 3.80 12.52 -16.75
C THR A 122 2.46 12.10 -16.13
N THR A 123 2.36 10.84 -15.71
CA THR A 123 1.13 10.29 -15.12
C THR A 123 1.41 9.60 -13.79
N THR A 124 0.43 9.65 -12.90
CA THR A 124 0.42 8.87 -11.65
C THR A 124 -0.79 7.96 -11.65
N SER A 125 -0.57 6.64 -11.61
CA SER A 125 -1.65 5.65 -11.59
C SER A 125 -1.86 5.12 -10.18
N ILE A 126 -3.08 5.28 -9.67
CA ILE A 126 -3.48 4.86 -8.32
C ILE A 126 -4.49 3.73 -8.45
N PRO A 127 -4.15 2.46 -8.14
CA PRO A 127 -5.08 1.34 -8.19
C PRO A 127 -6.08 1.45 -7.04
N VAL A 128 -7.31 1.84 -7.36
CA VAL A 128 -8.37 2.07 -6.35
C VAL A 128 -8.80 0.80 -5.62
N GLY A 129 -8.65 -0.37 -6.23
CA GLY A 129 -8.94 -1.66 -5.58
C GLY A 129 -7.99 -2.05 -4.45
N MET A 130 -6.86 -1.36 -4.30
CA MET A 130 -5.93 -1.57 -3.18
C MET A 130 -6.20 -0.67 -1.99
N LEU A 131 -7.10 0.31 -2.12
CA LEU A 131 -7.42 1.28 -1.07
C LEU A 131 -8.51 0.74 -0.15
N ALA A 132 -8.39 1.04 1.14
CA ALA A 132 -9.44 0.81 2.14
C ALA A 132 -10.47 1.95 2.09
N ALA A 133 -10.96 2.29 0.89
CA ALA A 133 -11.94 3.34 0.67
C ALA A 133 -12.86 2.97 -0.50
N ASP A 134 -14.04 3.56 -0.52
CA ASP A 134 -14.93 3.46 -1.67
C ASP A 134 -14.33 4.21 -2.86
N ARG A 135 -14.51 3.63 -4.07
CA ARG A 135 -13.95 4.18 -5.31
C ARG A 135 -14.51 5.56 -5.62
N ASP A 136 -15.82 5.73 -5.46
CA ASP A 136 -16.52 6.94 -5.84
C ASP A 136 -16.24 8.06 -4.83
N ASP A 137 -16.08 7.71 -3.55
CA ASP A 137 -15.68 8.65 -2.50
C ASP A 137 -14.25 9.14 -2.72
N PHE A 138 -13.33 8.24 -3.06
CA PHE A 138 -11.96 8.61 -3.36
C PHE A 138 -11.85 9.50 -4.61
N ALA A 139 -12.59 9.18 -5.67
CA ALA A 139 -12.61 9.99 -6.90
C ALA A 139 -13.20 11.38 -6.66
N ARG A 140 -14.27 11.49 -5.85
CA ARG A 140 -14.86 12.78 -5.45
C ARG A 140 -13.91 13.64 -4.65
N GLU A 141 -13.19 13.05 -3.69
CA GLU A 141 -12.20 13.76 -2.88
C GLU A 141 -11.06 14.33 -3.74
N ILE A 142 -10.53 13.52 -4.67
CA ILE A 142 -9.49 13.97 -5.61
C ILE A 142 -10.05 15.13 -6.49
N GLY A 143 -11.27 14.98 -6.99
CA GLY A 143 -11.94 16.03 -7.79
C GLY A 143 -12.11 17.34 -7.02
N ALA A 144 -12.54 17.28 -5.77
CA ALA A 144 -12.68 18.44 -4.90
C ALA A 144 -11.35 19.17 -4.67
N ARG A 145 -10.28 18.42 -4.38
CA ARG A 145 -8.95 19.01 -4.17
C ARG A 145 -8.36 19.63 -5.44
N LEU A 146 -8.60 19.02 -6.60
CA LEU A 146 -8.21 19.60 -7.88
C LEU A 146 -8.96 20.91 -8.16
N GLN A 147 -10.27 20.96 -7.92
CA GLN A 147 -11.05 22.17 -8.07
C GLN A 147 -10.60 23.30 -7.13
N GLU A 148 -10.30 22.98 -5.87
CA GLU A 148 -9.74 23.94 -4.93
C GLU A 148 -8.37 24.47 -5.37
N ALA A 149 -7.51 23.61 -5.90
CA ALA A 149 -6.18 24.00 -6.36
C ALA A 149 -6.24 24.90 -7.60
N HIS A 150 -7.13 24.60 -8.55
CA HIS A 150 -7.31 25.41 -9.76
C HIS A 150 -8.15 26.68 -9.51
N GLY A 151 -9.01 26.70 -8.50
CA GLY A 151 -9.80 27.89 -8.13
C GLY A 151 -8.99 28.92 -7.31
N ARG A 152 -7.80 28.55 -6.84
CA ARG A 152 -6.87 29.45 -6.14
C ARG A 152 -5.78 30.05 -7.04
N ALA A 153 -5.71 29.63 -8.29
CA ALA A 153 -4.80 30.15 -9.31
C ALA A 153 -5.49 31.23 -10.13
#